data_7970f9316456fda425ca066d6254974e
#
_entry.id   7970f9316456fda425ca066d6254974e
#
_cell.length_a   1.000
_cell.length_b   1.000
_cell.length_c   1.000
_cell.angle_alpha   90.00
_cell.angle_beta   90.00
_cell.angle_gamma   90.00
#
_symmetry.space_group_name_H-M   'P 1'
#
loop_
_entity.id
_entity.type
_entity.pdbx_description
1 polymer ?
#
loop_
_entity_poly.entity_id
_entity_poly.type
_entity_poly.pdbx_seq_one_letter_code
_entity_poly.pdbx_strand_id
1 'polypeptide(L)'
;MRIEALSIKSATIAIFTMIGVIAIILSLLAGSYFRQAALGAQIDSLSRVIEVASQEMLKEVSRHTFDLGMKLGHSEELIQAVKSLDNTAAHNRLVELLDDPFVNGFVGFSKIDLEKIRIYNLELELISQSSAGTTELDGQLSDYLTEQVSNRKHNERLKAIDALWISSDVPLYSTLVPLGGLRPIGYLEIIINPVFNLPDIGKITKTPVNTFSITGELINQDEHDISHGYLPVEFTLHASDDEPAFRIVGYENVDKLN
;
A
#
# COMPACT_ATOMS: atom_id res chain seq x y z
N MET A 1 -17.38 -18.71 -74.86
CA MET A 1 -17.52 -18.01 -73.59
C MET A 1 -17.56 -16.50 -73.93
N ARG A 2 -18.77 -15.89 -74.05
CA ARG A 2 -18.91 -14.44 -74.36
C ARG A 2 -18.67 -13.66 -73.08
N ILE A 3 -17.55 -12.95 -73.04
CA ILE A 3 -17.33 -11.91 -72.06
C ILE A 3 -18.19 -10.71 -72.56
N GLU A 4 -19.37 -10.55 -71.96
CA GLU A 4 -20.19 -9.35 -72.18
C GLU A 4 -19.39 -8.15 -71.71
N ALA A 5 -19.19 -7.20 -72.66
CA ALA A 5 -18.52 -5.92 -72.38
C ALA A 5 -19.39 -5.16 -71.38
N LEU A 6 -19.00 -5.16 -70.15
CA LEU A 6 -19.60 -4.29 -69.11
C LEU A 6 -19.60 -2.85 -69.61
N SER A 7 -20.79 -2.24 -69.71
CA SER A 7 -20.90 -0.83 -70.08
C SER A 7 -19.97 -0.01 -69.18
N ILE A 8 -19.26 0.97 -69.77
CA ILE A 8 -18.33 1.87 -69.01
C ILE A 8 -19.02 2.45 -67.77
N LYS A 9 -20.31 2.77 -67.86
CA LYS A 9 -21.13 3.26 -66.73
C LYS A 9 -21.23 2.24 -65.58
N SER A 10 -21.46 0.97 -65.88
CA SER A 10 -21.57 -0.09 -64.85
C SER A 10 -20.21 -0.39 -64.21
N ALA A 11 -19.13 -0.32 -64.97
CA ALA A 11 -17.78 -0.48 -64.43
C ALA A 11 -17.40 0.67 -63.48
N THR A 12 -17.74 1.92 -63.84
CA THR A 12 -17.50 3.10 -63.00
C THR A 12 -18.29 3.01 -61.68
N ILE A 13 -19.59 2.63 -61.76
CA ILE A 13 -20.42 2.46 -60.56
C ILE A 13 -19.86 1.39 -59.65
N ALA A 14 -19.41 0.23 -60.20
CA ALA A 14 -18.83 -0.87 -59.42
C ALA A 14 -17.53 -0.44 -58.70
N ILE A 15 -16.66 0.35 -59.36
CA ILE A 15 -15.45 0.91 -58.77
C ILE A 15 -15.76 1.84 -57.60
N PHE A 16 -16.68 2.80 -57.79
CA PHE A 16 -17.07 3.72 -56.70
C PHE A 16 -17.71 2.99 -55.53
N THR A 17 -18.55 1.99 -55.79
CA THR A 17 -19.15 1.17 -54.73
C THR A 17 -18.08 0.37 -53.96
N MET A 18 -17.12 -0.20 -54.67
CA MET A 18 -16.02 -0.95 -54.06
C MET A 18 -15.15 -0.01 -53.19
N ILE A 19 -14.78 1.17 -53.65
CA ILE A 19 -14.06 2.18 -52.90
C ILE A 19 -14.83 2.59 -51.65
N GLY A 20 -16.14 2.83 -51.78
CA GLY A 20 -17.02 3.15 -50.64
C GLY A 20 -17.05 2.05 -49.58
N VAL A 21 -17.18 0.79 -49.98
CA VAL A 21 -17.16 -0.35 -49.07
C VAL A 21 -15.80 -0.48 -48.39
N ILE A 22 -14.70 -0.35 -49.11
CA ILE A 22 -13.36 -0.38 -48.54
C ILE A 22 -13.18 0.78 -47.53
N ALA A 23 -13.63 1.97 -47.84
CA ALA A 23 -13.55 3.11 -46.93
C ALA A 23 -14.32 2.88 -45.63
N ILE A 24 -15.54 2.31 -45.71
CA ILE A 24 -16.33 1.94 -44.54
C ILE A 24 -15.58 0.89 -43.68
N ILE A 25 -15.08 -0.17 -44.30
CA ILE A 25 -14.33 -1.22 -43.60
C ILE A 25 -13.11 -0.63 -42.89
N LEU A 26 -12.32 0.20 -43.58
CA LEU A 26 -11.14 0.85 -43.00
C LEU A 26 -11.52 1.79 -41.85
N SER A 27 -12.65 2.53 -41.98
CA SER A 27 -13.14 3.40 -40.90
C SER A 27 -13.54 2.60 -39.65
N LEU A 28 -14.24 1.47 -39.85
CA LEU A 28 -14.62 0.59 -38.73
C LEU A 28 -13.39 -0.05 -38.05
N LEU A 29 -12.40 -0.51 -38.83
CA LEU A 29 -11.15 -1.06 -38.31
C LEU A 29 -10.35 0.02 -37.57
N ALA A 30 -10.21 1.21 -38.12
CA ALA A 30 -9.55 2.32 -37.46
C ALA A 30 -10.28 2.68 -36.15
N GLY A 31 -11.61 2.80 -36.17
CA GLY A 31 -12.40 3.07 -34.98
C GLY A 31 -12.21 2.04 -33.87
N SER A 32 -12.23 0.74 -34.21
CA SER A 32 -11.97 -0.33 -33.25
C SER A 32 -10.57 -0.30 -32.67
N TYR A 33 -9.57 -0.04 -33.50
CA TYR A 33 -8.17 0.11 -33.07
C TYR A 33 -7.97 1.29 -32.11
N PHE A 34 -8.51 2.46 -32.46
CA PHE A 34 -8.43 3.64 -31.59
C PHE A 34 -9.15 3.43 -30.27
N ARG A 35 -10.30 2.76 -30.28
CA ARG A 35 -11.02 2.43 -29.04
C ARG A 35 -10.21 1.50 -28.14
N GLN A 36 -9.60 0.45 -28.67
CA GLN A 36 -8.75 -0.46 -27.91
C GLN A 36 -7.51 0.24 -27.36
N ALA A 37 -6.87 1.09 -28.17
CA ALA A 37 -5.71 1.86 -27.73
C ALA A 37 -6.07 2.85 -26.60
N ALA A 38 -7.22 3.53 -26.70
CA ALA A 38 -7.71 4.44 -25.67
C ALA A 38 -8.03 3.71 -24.37
N LEU A 39 -8.70 2.55 -24.43
CA LEU A 39 -8.97 1.72 -23.25
C LEU A 39 -7.69 1.23 -22.59
N GLY A 40 -6.70 0.75 -23.37
CA GLY A 40 -5.41 0.33 -22.85
C GLY A 40 -4.70 1.47 -22.11
N ALA A 41 -4.62 2.65 -22.74
CA ALA A 41 -3.99 3.82 -22.11
C ALA A 41 -4.71 4.24 -20.81
N GLN A 42 -6.03 4.07 -20.73
CA GLN A 42 -6.81 4.41 -19.54
C GLN A 42 -6.58 3.40 -18.41
N ILE A 43 -6.51 2.10 -18.72
CA ILE A 43 -6.16 1.05 -17.77
C ILE A 43 -4.77 1.31 -17.19
N ASP A 44 -3.77 1.58 -18.04
CA ASP A 44 -2.41 1.89 -17.60
C ASP A 44 -2.37 3.16 -16.72
N SER A 45 -3.18 4.17 -17.08
CA SER A 45 -3.30 5.40 -16.29
C SER A 45 -3.88 5.12 -14.91
N LEU A 46 -4.98 4.35 -14.81
CA LEU A 46 -5.60 4.02 -13.54
C LEU A 46 -4.67 3.16 -12.67
N SER A 47 -3.98 2.18 -13.25
CA SER A 47 -3.00 1.36 -12.53
C SER A 47 -1.92 2.23 -11.87
N ARG A 48 -1.36 3.21 -12.60
CA ARG A 48 -0.40 4.17 -12.04
C ARG A 48 -1.00 5.06 -10.96
N VAL A 49 -2.25 5.48 -11.12
CA VAL A 49 -2.94 6.29 -10.10
C VAL A 49 -3.16 5.49 -8.82
N ILE A 50 -3.51 4.19 -8.92
CA ILE A 50 -3.62 3.30 -7.76
C ILE A 50 -2.26 3.10 -7.10
N GLU A 51 -1.20 2.89 -7.87
CA GLU A 51 0.17 2.79 -7.36
C GLU A 51 0.57 4.03 -6.55
N VAL A 52 0.40 5.22 -7.14
CA VAL A 52 0.73 6.49 -6.47
C VAL A 52 -0.14 6.69 -5.21
N ALA A 53 -1.44 6.37 -5.28
CA ALA A 53 -2.33 6.47 -4.13
C ALA A 53 -1.94 5.51 -3.00
N SER A 54 -1.51 4.29 -3.34
CA SER A 54 -1.00 3.31 -2.38
C SER A 54 0.28 3.80 -1.70
N GLN A 55 1.21 4.38 -2.47
CA GLN A 55 2.42 4.98 -1.93
C GLN A 55 2.13 6.19 -1.02
N GLU A 56 1.18 7.05 -1.40
CA GLU A 56 0.79 8.20 -0.56
C GLU A 56 0.08 7.74 0.72
N MET A 57 -0.75 6.70 0.66
CA MET A 57 -1.34 6.08 1.85
C MET A 57 -0.26 5.54 2.79
N LEU A 58 0.72 4.77 2.28
CA LEU A 58 1.83 4.25 3.10
C LEU A 58 2.67 5.39 3.70
N LYS A 59 2.90 6.46 2.96
CA LYS A 59 3.64 7.63 3.44
C LYS A 59 2.89 8.36 4.56
N GLU A 60 1.57 8.45 4.48
CA GLU A 60 0.75 9.01 5.57
C GLU A 60 0.79 8.11 6.81
N VAL A 61 0.73 6.80 6.62
CA VAL A 61 0.94 5.80 7.68
C VAL A 61 2.32 5.98 8.32
N SER A 62 3.38 6.03 7.52
CA SER A 62 4.76 6.27 7.97
C SER A 62 4.85 7.54 8.82
N ARG A 63 4.23 8.63 8.37
CA ARG A 63 4.24 9.89 9.11
C ARG A 63 3.61 9.75 10.50
N HIS A 64 2.45 9.09 10.59
CA HIS A 64 1.76 8.92 11.88
C HIS A 64 2.51 7.97 12.83
N THR A 65 3.04 6.87 12.32
CA THR A 65 3.85 5.93 13.12
C THR A 65 5.17 6.56 13.56
N PHE A 66 5.81 7.35 12.69
CA PHE A 66 7.01 8.11 13.02
C PHE A 66 6.73 9.15 14.13
N ASP A 67 5.64 9.94 14.02
CA ASP A 67 5.26 10.94 15.02
C ASP A 67 5.03 10.29 16.40
N LEU A 68 4.34 9.12 16.42
CA LEU A 68 4.17 8.33 17.65
C LEU A 68 5.50 7.84 18.19
N GLY A 69 6.34 7.25 17.32
CA GLY A 69 7.67 6.74 17.68
C GLY A 69 8.57 7.83 18.24
N MET A 70 8.57 9.02 17.63
CA MET A 70 9.35 10.17 18.10
C MET A 70 8.83 10.69 19.44
N LYS A 71 7.52 10.76 19.63
CA LYS A 71 6.91 11.18 20.91
C LYS A 71 7.33 10.24 22.05
N LEU A 72 7.23 8.93 21.83
CA LEU A 72 7.66 7.93 22.82
C LEU A 72 9.18 7.91 22.99
N GLY A 73 9.93 7.94 21.90
CA GLY A 73 11.40 7.88 21.90
C GLY A 73 12.08 9.07 22.60
N HIS A 74 11.35 10.20 22.74
CA HIS A 74 11.82 11.37 23.51
C HIS A 74 11.24 11.43 24.94
N SER A 75 10.41 10.47 25.34
CA SER A 75 9.90 10.42 26.71
C SER A 75 11.05 10.14 27.69
N GLU A 76 11.32 11.08 28.59
CA GLU A 76 12.32 10.92 29.64
C GLU A 76 11.99 9.71 30.53
N GLU A 77 10.69 9.47 30.81
CA GLU A 77 10.24 8.36 31.61
C GLU A 77 10.57 7.03 30.93
N LEU A 78 10.31 6.91 29.62
CA LEU A 78 10.62 5.72 28.84
C LEU A 78 12.12 5.45 28.79
N ILE A 79 12.91 6.49 28.53
CA ILE A 79 14.39 6.40 28.50
C ILE A 79 14.95 5.98 29.85
N GLN A 80 14.42 6.50 30.96
CA GLN A 80 14.84 6.12 32.30
C GLN A 80 14.43 4.69 32.65
N ALA A 81 13.22 4.27 32.28
CA ALA A 81 12.74 2.91 32.48
C ALA A 81 13.64 1.89 31.74
N VAL A 82 14.02 2.18 30.48
CA VAL A 82 14.95 1.33 29.69
C VAL A 82 16.34 1.27 30.35
N LYS A 83 16.84 2.37 30.90
CA LYS A 83 18.14 2.38 31.58
C LYS A 83 18.17 1.68 32.93
N SER A 84 17.01 1.47 33.54
CA SER A 84 16.86 0.96 34.93
C SER A 84 16.34 -0.47 34.99
N LEU A 85 16.51 -1.26 33.93
CA LEU A 85 15.89 -2.60 33.75
C LEU A 85 16.29 -3.67 34.79
N ASP A 86 17.17 -3.34 35.74
CA ASP A 86 17.70 -4.27 36.73
C ASP A 86 16.66 -4.77 37.75
N ASN A 87 15.42 -4.27 37.71
CA ASN A 87 14.39 -4.72 38.63
C ASN A 87 13.01 -4.90 37.95
N THR A 88 12.19 -5.78 38.50
CA THR A 88 10.85 -6.11 38.02
C THR A 88 9.90 -4.89 37.98
N ALA A 89 10.06 -3.93 38.90
CA ALA A 89 9.23 -2.74 38.96
C ALA A 89 9.49 -1.82 37.73
N ALA A 90 10.75 -1.67 37.33
CA ALA A 90 11.11 -0.92 36.13
C ALA A 90 10.58 -1.59 34.86
N HIS A 91 10.62 -2.92 34.79
CA HIS A 91 10.04 -3.67 33.67
C HIS A 91 8.51 -3.46 33.55
N ASN A 92 7.78 -3.59 34.67
CA ASN A 92 6.34 -3.33 34.67
C ASN A 92 6.01 -1.90 34.28
N ARG A 93 6.78 -0.91 34.76
CA ARG A 93 6.61 0.49 34.36
C ARG A 93 6.86 0.69 32.89
N LEU A 94 7.86 0.01 32.32
CA LEU A 94 8.13 0.07 30.88
C LEU A 94 6.94 -0.43 30.06
N VAL A 95 6.36 -1.59 30.44
CA VAL A 95 5.15 -2.13 29.79
C VAL A 95 3.98 -1.15 29.89
N GLU A 96 3.72 -0.55 31.06
CA GLU A 96 2.66 0.47 31.23
C GLU A 96 2.85 1.67 30.27
N LEU A 97 4.10 2.16 30.12
CA LEU A 97 4.42 3.25 29.21
C LEU A 97 4.20 2.88 27.73
N LEU A 98 4.45 1.61 27.38
CA LEU A 98 4.20 1.11 26.02
C LEU A 98 2.71 0.84 25.77
N ASP A 99 1.91 0.60 26.81
CA ASP A 99 0.48 0.40 26.71
C ASP A 99 -0.31 1.72 26.67
N ASP A 100 0.26 2.82 27.19
CA ASP A 100 -0.41 4.13 27.24
C ASP A 100 -0.96 4.60 25.87
N PRO A 101 -0.25 4.45 24.74
CA PRO A 101 -0.76 4.84 23.42
C PRO A 101 -2.02 4.08 22.99
N PHE A 102 -2.22 2.85 23.43
CA PHE A 102 -3.41 2.07 23.13
C PHE A 102 -4.66 2.58 23.86
N VAL A 103 -4.47 3.15 25.05
CA VAL A 103 -5.56 3.64 25.90
C VAL A 103 -5.81 5.13 25.71
N ASN A 104 -4.75 5.94 25.76
CA ASN A 104 -4.83 7.40 25.82
C ASN A 104 -4.42 8.08 24.51
N GLY A 105 -3.81 7.37 23.57
CA GLY A 105 -3.39 7.88 22.28
C GLY A 105 -4.52 8.22 21.30
N PHE A 106 -5.77 7.91 21.66
CA PHE A 106 -6.94 7.92 20.79
C PHE A 106 -7.23 9.27 20.11
N VAL A 107 -6.90 10.38 20.73
CA VAL A 107 -7.26 11.71 20.21
C VAL A 107 -6.33 12.19 19.09
N GLY A 108 -5.09 11.67 19.02
CA GLY A 108 -4.09 12.06 18.01
C GLY A 108 -3.77 11.00 16.97
N PHE A 109 -4.04 9.71 17.27
CA PHE A 109 -3.62 8.57 16.48
C PHE A 109 -4.77 7.72 15.90
N SER A 110 -6.00 8.25 15.91
CA SER A 110 -7.18 7.59 15.30
C SER A 110 -7.05 7.31 13.78
N LYS A 111 -5.88 7.60 13.20
CA LYS A 111 -5.57 7.37 11.79
C LYS A 111 -4.74 6.11 11.52
N ILE A 112 -4.38 5.36 12.56
CA ILE A 112 -3.63 4.11 12.46
C ILE A 112 -4.23 3.08 13.41
N ASP A 113 -4.19 1.82 13.00
CA ASP A 113 -4.58 0.68 13.81
C ASP A 113 -3.33 0.07 14.46
N LEU A 114 -3.09 0.41 15.72
CA LEU A 114 -1.87 0.06 16.45
C LEU A 114 -1.92 -1.40 16.91
N GLU A 115 -0.98 -2.20 16.44
CA GLU A 115 -0.89 -3.64 16.74
C GLU A 115 0.09 -3.95 17.86
N LYS A 116 1.27 -3.32 17.88
CA LYS A 116 2.30 -3.57 18.89
C LYS A 116 3.30 -2.44 18.99
N ILE A 117 3.85 -2.25 20.18
CA ILE A 117 5.03 -1.39 20.40
C ILE A 117 6.10 -2.24 21.07
N ARG A 118 7.32 -2.19 20.53
CA ARG A 118 8.47 -2.99 21.00
C ARG A 118 9.69 -2.13 21.20
N ILE A 119 10.54 -2.52 22.14
CA ILE A 119 11.86 -1.92 22.37
C ILE A 119 12.91 -2.98 22.23
N TYR A 120 13.95 -2.66 21.46
CA TYR A 120 15.12 -3.48 21.25
C TYR A 120 16.37 -2.75 21.76
N ASN A 121 17.38 -3.54 22.19
CA ASN A 121 18.72 -3.00 22.46
C ASN A 121 19.44 -2.67 21.13
N LEU A 122 20.70 -2.24 21.22
CA LEU A 122 21.52 -1.93 20.04
C LEU A 122 21.89 -3.17 19.22
N GLU A 123 21.86 -4.34 19.85
CA GLU A 123 22.10 -5.66 19.26
C GLU A 123 20.83 -6.27 18.65
N LEU A 124 19.70 -5.53 18.64
CA LEU A 124 18.37 -5.93 18.14
C LEU A 124 17.73 -7.07 18.95
N GLU A 125 18.11 -7.25 20.19
CA GLU A 125 17.44 -8.16 21.11
C GLU A 125 16.26 -7.45 21.77
N LEU A 126 15.11 -8.14 21.86
CA LEU A 126 13.90 -7.60 22.46
C LEU A 126 14.10 -7.34 23.96
N ILE A 127 13.95 -6.09 24.36
CA ILE A 127 13.99 -5.67 25.77
C ILE A 127 12.61 -5.79 26.41
N SER A 128 11.57 -5.24 25.73
CA SER A 128 10.19 -5.22 26.21
C SER A 128 9.23 -4.95 25.07
N GLN A 129 7.97 -5.26 25.31
CA GLN A 129 6.88 -4.95 24.38
C GLN A 129 5.62 -4.58 25.14
N SER A 130 4.67 -3.88 24.47
CA SER A 130 3.35 -3.60 25.02
C SER A 130 2.64 -4.89 25.39
N SER A 131 1.85 -4.90 26.47
CA SER A 131 0.94 -5.98 26.78
C SER A 131 -0.34 -5.91 25.94
N ALA A 132 -0.72 -4.67 25.57
CA ALA A 132 -1.81 -4.40 24.65
C ALA A 132 -1.47 -4.77 23.22
N GLY A 133 -2.50 -4.86 22.37
CA GLY A 133 -2.40 -5.22 20.95
C GLY A 133 -2.34 -6.73 20.72
N THR A 134 -1.89 -7.13 19.52
CA THR A 134 -1.86 -8.54 19.12
C THR A 134 -0.86 -9.36 19.94
N THR A 135 -1.20 -10.62 20.24
CA THR A 135 -0.34 -11.57 20.95
C THR A 135 0.35 -12.58 20.02
N GLU A 136 -0.01 -12.57 18.74
CA GLU A 136 0.42 -13.58 17.77
C GLU A 136 1.79 -13.29 17.15
N LEU A 137 2.32 -12.08 17.36
CA LEU A 137 3.63 -11.72 16.84
C LEU A 137 4.74 -12.32 17.71
N ASP A 138 5.68 -13.03 17.08
CA ASP A 138 6.93 -13.41 17.74
C ASP A 138 7.71 -12.15 18.14
N GLY A 139 8.63 -12.28 19.10
CA GLY A 139 9.40 -11.14 19.65
C GLY A 139 10.52 -10.64 18.73
N GLN A 140 10.64 -11.14 17.50
CA GLN A 140 11.74 -10.83 16.61
C GLN A 140 11.40 -9.65 15.70
N LEU A 141 12.42 -8.85 15.40
CA LEU A 141 12.34 -7.84 14.36
C LEU A 141 12.30 -8.52 13.00
N SER A 142 11.53 -7.98 12.02
CA SER A 142 11.50 -8.56 10.68
C SER A 142 12.89 -8.61 10.05
N ASP A 143 13.14 -9.62 9.21
CA ASP A 143 14.42 -9.82 8.55
C ASP A 143 14.85 -8.59 7.74
N TYR A 144 13.89 -7.97 7.04
CA TYR A 144 14.14 -6.74 6.29
C TYR A 144 14.65 -5.61 7.20
N LEU A 145 13.97 -5.33 8.32
CA LEU A 145 14.39 -4.28 9.25
C LEU A 145 15.76 -4.61 9.89
N THR A 146 15.98 -5.87 10.23
CA THR A 146 17.27 -6.36 10.78
C THR A 146 18.40 -6.11 9.80
N GLU A 147 18.20 -6.42 8.53
CA GLU A 147 19.18 -6.17 7.47
C GLU A 147 19.44 -4.68 7.28
N GLN A 148 18.36 -3.87 7.21
CA GLN A 148 18.48 -2.41 7.07
C GLN A 148 19.26 -1.77 8.22
N VAL A 149 19.02 -2.19 9.47
CA VAL A 149 19.77 -1.68 10.64
C VAL A 149 21.23 -2.08 10.55
N SER A 150 21.51 -3.37 10.22
CA SER A 150 22.86 -3.92 10.16
C SER A 150 23.73 -3.28 9.08
N ASN A 151 23.13 -2.91 7.94
CA ASN A 151 23.81 -2.31 6.80
C ASN A 151 23.97 -0.79 6.90
N ARG A 152 23.51 -0.16 7.99
CA ARG A 152 23.52 1.30 8.15
C ARG A 152 24.92 1.87 8.26
N LYS A 153 25.14 2.97 7.54
CA LYS A 153 26.30 3.82 7.75
C LYS A 153 26.18 4.62 9.05
N HIS A 154 27.30 5.03 9.61
CA HIS A 154 27.33 5.77 10.87
C HIS A 154 26.44 7.03 10.89
N ASN A 155 26.38 7.75 9.78
CA ASN A 155 25.57 8.98 9.61
C ASN A 155 24.05 8.72 9.47
N GLU A 156 23.63 7.46 9.31
CA GLU A 156 22.22 7.08 9.14
C GLU A 156 21.60 6.48 10.39
N ARG A 157 22.39 6.29 11.44
CA ARG A 157 21.94 5.65 12.69
C ARG A 157 20.78 6.33 13.39
N LEU A 158 20.57 7.62 13.11
CA LEU A 158 19.49 8.41 13.70
C LEU A 158 18.25 8.51 12.80
N LYS A 159 18.27 7.93 11.61
CA LYS A 159 17.10 7.92 10.73
C LYS A 159 16.13 6.81 11.14
N ALA A 160 14.84 7.06 11.05
CA ALA A 160 13.85 5.99 11.12
C ALA A 160 13.95 5.05 9.92
N ILE A 161 13.47 3.83 10.07
CA ILE A 161 13.24 2.89 8.97
C ILE A 161 11.79 2.48 8.99
N ASP A 162 11.19 2.43 7.82
CA ASP A 162 9.84 1.93 7.62
C ASP A 162 9.89 0.64 6.81
N ALA A 163 8.97 -0.28 7.11
CA ALA A 163 8.80 -1.51 6.36
C ALA A 163 7.33 -1.95 6.34
N LEU A 164 6.85 -2.29 5.16
CA LEU A 164 5.70 -3.19 4.99
C LEU A 164 6.26 -4.60 4.91
N TRP A 165 5.83 -5.50 5.76
CA TRP A 165 6.34 -6.87 5.86
C TRP A 165 5.20 -7.84 6.17
N ILE A 166 5.44 -9.14 6.01
CA ILE A 166 4.41 -10.17 6.18
C ILE A 166 4.78 -11.05 7.38
N SER A 167 3.83 -11.24 8.30
CA SER A 167 3.94 -12.15 9.44
C SER A 167 2.80 -13.15 9.37
N SER A 168 3.11 -14.45 9.21
CA SER A 168 2.10 -15.51 9.18
C SER A 168 0.94 -15.20 8.21
N ASP A 169 1.25 -14.76 7.00
CA ASP A 169 0.34 -14.33 5.94
C ASP A 169 -0.44 -13.02 6.21
N VAL A 170 -0.14 -12.32 7.29
CA VAL A 170 -0.74 -11.01 7.62
C VAL A 170 0.25 -9.89 7.30
N PRO A 171 -0.09 -8.97 6.38
CA PRO A 171 0.74 -7.79 6.14
C PRO A 171 0.67 -6.82 7.31
N LEU A 172 1.84 -6.39 7.78
CA LEU A 172 2.03 -5.43 8.86
C LEU A 172 2.94 -4.30 8.39
N TYR A 173 2.76 -3.14 8.98
CA TYR A 173 3.64 -2.00 8.74
C TYR A 173 4.36 -1.61 10.02
N SER A 174 5.68 -1.52 9.96
CA SER A 174 6.54 -1.13 11.08
C SER A 174 7.30 0.13 10.79
N THR A 175 7.42 0.99 11.81
CA THR A 175 8.36 2.11 11.85
C THR A 175 9.32 1.89 13.01
N LEU A 176 10.59 1.77 12.71
CA LEU A 176 11.68 1.62 13.67
C LEU A 176 12.38 2.96 13.88
N VAL A 177 12.30 3.52 15.08
CA VAL A 177 12.95 4.78 15.45
C VAL A 177 14.07 4.56 16.47
N PRO A 178 15.20 5.30 16.40
CA PRO A 178 16.23 5.24 17.44
C PRO A 178 15.70 5.79 18.77
N LEU A 179 15.98 5.10 19.86
CA LEU A 179 15.63 5.50 21.23
C LEU A 179 16.82 6.17 21.92
N GLY A 180 16.62 7.33 22.54
CA GLY A 180 17.65 8.01 23.33
C GLY A 180 18.33 9.21 22.63
N GLY A 181 17.77 9.69 21.53
CA GLY A 181 18.21 10.91 20.83
C GLY A 181 19.55 10.77 20.12
N LEU A 182 20.49 11.73 20.28
CA LEU A 182 21.77 11.76 19.56
C LEU A 182 22.70 10.58 19.89
N ARG A 183 22.50 9.92 21.03
CA ARG A 183 23.21 8.70 21.43
C ARG A 183 22.17 7.61 21.66
N PRO A 184 21.80 6.87 20.62
CA PRO A 184 20.83 5.80 20.75
C PRO A 184 21.26 4.79 21.82
N ILE A 185 20.30 4.38 22.64
CA ILE A 185 20.42 3.30 23.63
C ILE A 185 19.71 2.04 23.18
N GLY A 186 19.00 2.10 22.06
CA GLY A 186 18.23 1.03 21.45
C GLY A 186 17.33 1.56 20.35
N TYR A 187 16.31 0.78 20.02
CA TYR A 187 15.33 1.07 19.00
C TYR A 187 13.91 0.86 19.53
N LEU A 188 12.99 1.70 19.06
CA LEU A 188 11.55 1.60 19.33
C LEU A 188 10.86 1.24 18.02
N GLU A 189 10.13 0.13 17.98
CA GLU A 189 9.32 -0.31 16.86
C GLU A 189 7.84 -0.03 17.13
N ILE A 190 7.18 0.64 16.18
CA ILE A 190 5.73 0.84 16.15
C ILE A 190 5.18 -0.04 15.05
N ILE A 191 4.34 -1.02 15.41
CA ILE A 191 3.72 -1.97 14.47
C ILE A 191 2.24 -1.65 14.36
N ILE A 192 1.75 -1.53 13.13
CA ILE A 192 0.35 -1.26 12.84
C ILE A 192 -0.20 -2.25 11.82
N ASN A 193 -1.53 -2.38 11.80
CA ASN A 193 -2.26 -3.07 10.77
C ASN A 193 -2.62 -2.08 9.65
N PRO A 194 -1.98 -2.17 8.46
CA PRO A 194 -2.22 -1.23 7.37
C PRO A 194 -3.59 -1.41 6.71
N VAL A 195 -4.30 -2.50 6.98
CA VAL A 195 -5.65 -2.77 6.45
C VAL A 195 -6.62 -1.65 6.79
N PHE A 196 -6.47 -1.04 7.96
CA PHE A 196 -7.27 0.11 8.39
C PHE A 196 -7.20 1.30 7.42
N ASN A 197 -6.06 1.48 6.76
CA ASN A 197 -5.79 2.61 5.87
C ASN A 197 -6.08 2.32 4.38
N LEU A 198 -6.29 1.05 3.99
CA LEU A 198 -6.56 0.67 2.59
C LEU A 198 -7.75 1.41 1.95
N PRO A 199 -8.86 1.72 2.67
CA PRO A 199 -9.97 2.52 2.11
C PRO A 199 -9.56 3.92 1.66
N ASP A 200 -8.45 4.47 2.15
CA ASP A 200 -7.97 5.79 1.76
C ASP A 200 -7.47 5.82 0.30
N ILE A 201 -7.07 4.67 -0.26
CA ILE A 201 -6.70 4.54 -1.67
C ILE A 201 -7.88 4.94 -2.56
N GLY A 202 -9.09 4.44 -2.29
CA GLY A 202 -10.31 4.80 -3.02
C GLY A 202 -10.65 6.29 -2.89
N LYS A 203 -10.45 6.87 -1.70
CA LYS A 203 -10.66 8.31 -1.46
C LYS A 203 -9.67 9.18 -2.25
N ILE A 204 -8.40 8.77 -2.32
CA ILE A 204 -7.34 9.49 -3.07
C ILE A 204 -7.61 9.39 -4.57
N THR A 205 -7.90 8.20 -5.08
CA THR A 205 -8.12 7.96 -6.51
C THR A 205 -9.45 8.49 -7.00
N LYS A 206 -10.43 8.67 -6.10
CA LYS A 206 -11.85 8.98 -6.41
C LYS A 206 -12.48 7.92 -7.32
N THR A 207 -12.04 6.71 -7.21
CA THR A 207 -12.44 5.55 -8.00
C THR A 207 -12.80 4.43 -7.02
N PRO A 208 -13.87 3.64 -7.26
CA PRO A 208 -14.18 2.49 -6.44
C PRO A 208 -12.98 1.52 -6.39
N VAL A 209 -12.60 1.09 -5.18
CA VAL A 209 -11.44 0.21 -4.97
C VAL A 209 -11.82 -0.90 -4.01
N ASN A 210 -11.61 -2.14 -4.45
CA ASN A 210 -11.66 -3.31 -3.58
C ASN A 210 -10.24 -3.80 -3.30
N THR A 211 -9.99 -4.21 -2.08
CA THR A 211 -8.69 -4.77 -1.68
C THR A 211 -8.87 -6.20 -1.21
N PHE A 212 -7.97 -7.06 -1.66
CA PHE A 212 -7.93 -8.48 -1.36
C PHE A 212 -6.61 -8.85 -0.71
N SER A 213 -6.63 -9.86 0.15
CA SER A 213 -5.43 -10.55 0.58
C SER A 213 -4.77 -11.24 -0.62
N ILE A 214 -3.54 -11.67 -0.44
CA ILE A 214 -2.84 -12.44 -1.47
C ILE A 214 -3.49 -13.81 -1.74
N THR A 215 -4.20 -14.34 -0.74
CA THR A 215 -4.98 -15.59 -0.86
C THR A 215 -6.31 -15.39 -1.58
N GLY A 216 -6.67 -14.14 -1.91
CA GLY A 216 -7.90 -13.77 -2.63
C GLY A 216 -9.11 -13.49 -1.74
N GLU A 217 -8.93 -13.43 -0.41
CA GLU A 217 -9.97 -13.02 0.51
C GLU A 217 -10.22 -11.52 0.39
N LEU A 218 -11.49 -11.11 0.35
CA LEU A 218 -11.88 -9.70 0.30
C LEU A 218 -11.66 -9.05 1.68
N ILE A 219 -10.74 -8.09 1.73
CA ILE A 219 -10.40 -7.34 2.95
C ILE A 219 -11.23 -6.07 3.07
N ASN A 220 -11.33 -5.32 1.98
CA ASN A 220 -12.08 -4.07 1.93
C ASN A 220 -12.87 -3.99 0.62
N GLN A 221 -14.14 -3.60 0.73
CA GLN A 221 -15.04 -3.40 -0.40
C GLN A 221 -15.53 -1.95 -0.41
N ASP A 222 -15.45 -1.34 -1.60
CA ASP A 222 -16.11 -0.04 -1.82
C ASP A 222 -17.64 -0.21 -1.81
N GLU A 223 -18.36 0.77 -1.26
CA GLU A 223 -19.82 0.76 -1.16
C GLU A 223 -20.53 1.03 -2.51
N HIS A 224 -19.79 1.40 -3.55
CA HIS A 224 -20.37 1.68 -4.87
C HIS A 224 -20.87 0.39 -5.55
N ASP A 225 -22.04 0.49 -6.18
CA ASP A 225 -22.55 -0.60 -7.05
C ASP A 225 -21.73 -0.67 -8.34
N ILE A 226 -20.87 -1.70 -8.44
CA ILE A 226 -19.92 -1.92 -9.56
C ILE A 226 -20.56 -2.82 -10.63
N SER A 227 -21.88 -2.96 -10.68
CA SER A 227 -22.56 -4.02 -11.46
C SER A 227 -22.50 -3.86 -12.97
N HIS A 228 -22.44 -2.64 -13.54
CA HIS A 228 -22.47 -2.41 -15.00
C HIS A 228 -21.55 -1.25 -15.39
N GLY A 229 -20.88 -1.37 -16.54
CA GLY A 229 -20.08 -0.28 -17.13
C GLY A 229 -18.72 -0.02 -16.45
N TYR A 230 -18.26 -0.92 -15.60
CA TYR A 230 -16.95 -0.79 -14.97
C TYR A 230 -15.96 -1.84 -15.47
N LEU A 231 -14.72 -1.42 -15.72
CA LEU A 231 -13.60 -2.27 -16.07
C LEU A 231 -12.67 -2.43 -14.86
N PRO A 232 -12.37 -3.65 -14.39
CA PRO A 232 -11.43 -3.85 -13.30
C PRO A 232 -9.99 -3.62 -13.76
N VAL A 233 -9.21 -2.92 -12.94
CA VAL A 233 -7.78 -2.69 -13.11
C VAL A 233 -7.07 -3.17 -11.85
N GLU A 234 -6.19 -4.15 -12.00
CA GLU A 234 -5.49 -4.77 -10.87
C GLU A 234 -4.12 -4.15 -10.64
N PHE A 235 -3.76 -3.99 -9.38
CA PHE A 235 -2.46 -3.58 -8.91
C PHE A 235 -2.06 -4.43 -7.70
N THR A 236 -0.82 -4.89 -7.65
CA THR A 236 -0.29 -5.61 -6.49
C THR A 236 0.62 -4.69 -5.69
N LEU A 237 0.24 -4.43 -4.43
CA LEU A 237 1.10 -3.75 -3.48
C LEU A 237 2.05 -4.77 -2.85
N HIS A 238 3.35 -4.51 -2.96
CA HIS A 238 4.40 -5.39 -2.44
C HIS A 238 4.90 -4.92 -1.08
N ALA A 239 5.32 -5.87 -0.27
CA ALA A 239 6.10 -5.63 0.94
C ALA A 239 7.49 -5.10 0.59
N SER A 240 8.24 -4.69 1.61
CA SER A 240 9.56 -4.06 1.44
C SER A 240 10.66 -5.01 0.94
N ASP A 241 10.41 -6.31 0.99
CA ASP A 241 11.22 -7.41 0.46
C ASP A 241 10.75 -7.92 -0.90
N ASP A 242 9.86 -7.17 -1.58
CA ASP A 242 9.22 -7.49 -2.85
C ASP A 242 8.19 -8.65 -2.81
N GLU A 243 7.87 -9.19 -1.63
CA GLU A 243 6.77 -10.15 -1.51
C GLU A 243 5.41 -9.46 -1.75
N PRO A 244 4.44 -10.12 -2.44
CA PRO A 244 3.11 -9.55 -2.60
C PRO A 244 2.40 -9.42 -1.25
N ALA A 245 1.88 -8.24 -0.90
CA ALA A 245 1.16 -7.98 0.34
C ALA A 245 -0.35 -7.87 0.13
N PHE A 246 -0.79 -7.08 -0.85
CA PHE A 246 -2.20 -6.88 -1.16
C PHE A 246 -2.45 -6.86 -2.66
N ARG A 247 -3.60 -7.37 -3.08
CA ARG A 247 -4.14 -7.19 -4.43
C ARG A 247 -5.23 -6.12 -4.39
N ILE A 248 -5.01 -5.03 -5.10
CA ILE A 248 -5.88 -3.87 -5.16
C ILE A 248 -6.56 -3.86 -6.53
N VAL A 249 -7.89 -3.76 -6.57
CA VAL A 249 -8.68 -3.72 -7.80
C VAL A 249 -9.45 -2.41 -7.84
N GLY A 250 -9.04 -1.52 -8.72
CA GLY A 250 -9.79 -0.30 -9.04
C GLY A 250 -10.75 -0.53 -10.19
N TYR A 251 -11.83 0.24 -10.25
CA TYR A 251 -12.91 0.07 -11.23
C TYR A 251 -13.09 1.33 -12.06
N GLU A 252 -12.69 1.30 -13.35
CA GLU A 252 -12.84 2.39 -14.28
C GLU A 252 -14.21 2.38 -14.93
N ASN A 253 -14.92 3.52 -14.89
CA ASN A 253 -16.23 3.65 -15.52
C ASN A 253 -16.06 3.92 -17.01
N VAL A 254 -16.36 2.90 -17.85
CA VAL A 254 -16.24 2.99 -19.30
C VAL A 254 -17.48 3.58 -19.99
N ASP A 255 -18.61 3.73 -19.30
CA ASP A 255 -19.83 4.34 -19.87
C ASP A 255 -19.66 5.85 -20.10
N LYS A 256 -18.71 6.49 -19.45
CA LYS A 256 -18.35 7.90 -19.68
C LYS A 256 -17.55 8.13 -20.96
N LEU A 257 -17.19 7.06 -21.68
CA LEU A 257 -16.37 7.09 -22.90
C LEU A 257 -17.23 6.97 -24.19
N ASN A 258 -18.54 6.83 -24.06
CA ASN A 258 -19.46 6.72 -25.19
C ASN A 258 -20.13 8.07 -25.54
#